data_ae3148f95ee543cc2091130f823a2134
#
_entry.id   ae3148f95ee543cc2091130f823a2134
#
_cell.length_a   1.000
_cell.length_b   1.000
_cell.length_c   1.000
_cell.angle_alpha   90.00
_cell.angle_beta   90.00
_cell.angle_gamma   90.00
#
_symmetry.space_group_name_H-M   'P 1'
#
loop_
_entity.id
_entity.type
_entity.pdbx_description
1 polymer ?
#
loop_
_entity_poly.entity_id
_entity_poly.type
_entity_poly.pdbx_seq_one_letter_code
_entity_poly.pdbx_strand_id
1 'polypeptide(L)'
;MITFENFSFRYEEMDGFTLKDLNLTIQTGEFILLTGRSGCGKTTLIRSLNGLIPHFYPGEMKGDIFLDGQSLLELKPADLAGKVGTVFQDPRSQFFMTDTTRELAFGCENMGYSREETVDRITKAVLDLELSDYLNRSIFDLSSGEKQQIAIGSVYALLPKVYIFDEPSANLDYAATKRLAETMKRLKADGYTIIVVEHRFYYLRELLDRAYLIQDGRIIQSFTREQFCSLPDETRIQYGLRTVYPEREAAKYQVKPAHSSSDGLSVSNLSFAYKKGPDVLQNINFEAHKGDVIGILGHNGAGKTTLLSIMTAVSYTHLTLPTILR
;
A
#
# COMPACT_ATOMS: atom_id res chain seq x y z
N MET A 1 -12.71 4.69 -19.65
CA MET A 1 -11.39 4.86 -20.32
C MET A 1 -10.73 6.12 -19.83
N ILE A 2 -9.44 6.07 -19.48
CA ILE A 2 -8.65 7.23 -19.05
C ILE A 2 -7.61 7.51 -20.13
N THR A 3 -7.45 8.78 -20.53
CA THR A 3 -6.46 9.18 -21.54
C THR A 3 -5.69 10.41 -21.04
N PHE A 4 -4.37 10.35 -21.11
CA PHE A 4 -3.49 11.49 -20.91
C PHE A 4 -3.03 11.98 -22.31
N GLU A 5 -3.17 13.26 -22.56
CA GLU A 5 -2.78 13.90 -23.82
C GLU A 5 -1.75 15.00 -23.57
N ASN A 6 -0.48 14.68 -23.86
CA ASN A 6 0.69 15.57 -23.68
C ASN A 6 0.74 16.21 -22.29
N PHE A 7 0.27 15.47 -21.27
CA PHE A 7 0.13 16.02 -19.93
C PHE A 7 1.49 16.22 -19.26
N SER A 8 1.70 17.44 -18.77
CA SER A 8 2.87 17.82 -17.99
C SER A 8 2.44 18.61 -16.77
N PHE A 9 3.14 18.42 -15.64
CA PHE A 9 2.86 19.14 -14.41
C PHE A 9 4.13 19.53 -13.67
N ARG A 10 4.16 20.77 -13.15
CA ARG A 10 5.21 21.32 -12.30
C ARG A 10 4.56 21.92 -11.06
N TYR A 11 5.01 21.52 -9.87
CA TYR A 11 4.60 22.19 -8.64
C TYR A 11 5.10 23.65 -8.62
N GLU A 12 4.33 24.54 -8.00
CA GLU A 12 4.64 25.98 -7.95
C GLU A 12 6.02 26.28 -7.37
N GLU A 13 6.45 25.49 -6.37
CA GLU A 13 7.73 25.65 -5.66
C GLU A 13 8.93 24.97 -6.37
N MET A 14 8.74 24.36 -7.54
CA MET A 14 9.78 23.61 -8.24
C MET A 14 10.18 24.27 -9.56
N ASP A 15 11.47 24.26 -9.90
CA ASP A 15 11.99 24.83 -11.14
C ASP A 15 11.70 23.99 -12.39
N GLY A 16 11.41 22.70 -12.23
CA GLY A 16 11.24 21.75 -13.34
C GLY A 16 9.93 20.98 -13.29
N PHE A 17 9.49 20.52 -14.47
CA PHE A 17 8.32 19.65 -14.57
C PHE A 17 8.57 18.31 -13.89
N THR A 18 7.67 17.95 -12.97
CA THR A 18 7.65 16.64 -12.27
C THR A 18 7.08 15.55 -13.17
N LEU A 19 6.07 15.90 -14.00
CA LEU A 19 5.54 15.06 -15.07
C LEU A 19 5.79 15.75 -16.40
N LYS A 20 6.17 14.96 -17.43
CA LYS A 20 6.64 15.51 -18.71
C LYS A 20 6.06 14.73 -19.89
N ASP A 21 5.22 15.37 -20.68
CA ASP A 21 4.66 14.86 -21.94
C ASP A 21 4.07 13.44 -21.79
N LEU A 22 3.26 13.24 -20.77
CA LEU A 22 2.62 11.94 -20.55
C LEU A 22 1.55 11.71 -21.60
N ASN A 23 1.69 10.60 -22.30
CA ASN A 23 0.72 10.10 -23.27
C ASN A 23 0.46 8.63 -22.95
N LEU A 24 -0.71 8.32 -22.44
CA LEU A 24 -1.13 6.94 -22.14
C LEU A 24 -2.65 6.82 -22.18
N THR A 25 -3.10 5.62 -22.49
CA THR A 25 -4.52 5.25 -22.44
C THR A 25 -4.70 4.03 -21.56
N ILE A 26 -5.61 4.10 -20.59
CA ILE A 26 -6.02 2.99 -19.72
C ILE A 26 -7.45 2.63 -20.11
N GLN A 27 -7.66 1.37 -20.48
CA GLN A 27 -8.98 0.89 -20.86
C GLN A 27 -9.87 0.64 -19.65
N THR A 28 -11.18 0.71 -19.84
CA THR A 28 -12.12 0.35 -18.78
C THR A 28 -11.93 -1.12 -18.38
N GLY A 29 -11.90 -1.42 -17.07
CA GLY A 29 -11.69 -2.76 -16.53
C GLY A 29 -10.23 -3.23 -16.53
N GLU A 30 -9.29 -2.40 -16.96
CA GLU A 30 -7.87 -2.75 -17.01
C GLU A 30 -7.19 -2.61 -15.64
N PHE A 31 -6.32 -3.55 -15.31
CA PHE A 31 -5.47 -3.51 -14.12
C PHE A 31 -4.06 -3.03 -14.49
N ILE A 32 -3.70 -1.84 -14.05
CA ILE A 32 -2.47 -1.15 -14.42
C ILE A 32 -1.53 -1.05 -13.21
N LEU A 33 -0.28 -1.38 -13.42
CA LEU A 33 0.82 -1.09 -12.50
C LEU A 33 1.60 0.15 -12.97
N LEU A 34 1.73 1.13 -12.09
CA LEU A 34 2.67 2.25 -12.25
C LEU A 34 3.89 1.97 -11.38
N THR A 35 5.06 1.86 -11.98
CA THR A 35 6.29 1.54 -11.28
C THR A 35 7.45 2.43 -11.70
N GLY A 36 8.54 2.41 -10.94
CA GLY A 36 9.73 3.23 -11.13
C GLY A 36 10.35 3.62 -9.80
N ARG A 37 11.51 4.24 -9.82
CA ARG A 37 12.24 4.66 -8.62
C ARG A 37 11.42 5.66 -7.78
N SER A 38 11.72 5.77 -6.49
CA SER A 38 11.13 6.81 -5.63
C SER A 38 11.43 8.19 -6.19
N GLY A 39 10.44 9.10 -6.13
CA GLY A 39 10.56 10.47 -6.64
C GLY A 39 10.42 10.62 -8.17
N CYS A 40 10.16 9.56 -8.94
CA CYS A 40 10.03 9.64 -10.39
C CYS A 40 8.70 10.24 -10.90
N GLY A 41 7.75 10.60 -10.03
CA GLY A 41 6.49 11.25 -10.39
C GLY A 41 5.22 10.40 -10.24
N LYS A 42 5.28 9.15 -9.75
CA LYS A 42 4.11 8.26 -9.61
C LYS A 42 2.99 8.86 -8.76
N THR A 43 3.31 9.35 -7.57
CA THR A 43 2.34 10.00 -6.68
C THR A 43 1.76 11.27 -7.30
N THR A 44 2.55 12.03 -8.05
CA THR A 44 2.08 13.21 -8.79
C THR A 44 1.08 12.80 -9.88
N LEU A 45 1.34 11.70 -10.60
CA LEU A 45 0.43 11.19 -11.61
C LEU A 45 -0.92 10.80 -11.00
N ILE A 46 -0.93 10.05 -9.88
CA ILE A 46 -2.21 9.68 -9.24
C ILE A 46 -2.92 10.88 -8.62
N ARG A 47 -2.20 11.89 -8.12
CA ARG A 47 -2.79 13.15 -7.65
C ARG A 47 -3.47 13.93 -8.77
N SER A 48 -3.00 13.81 -10.00
CA SER A 48 -3.66 14.39 -11.16
C SER A 48 -4.94 13.64 -11.53
N LEU A 49 -4.99 12.32 -11.29
CA LEU A 49 -6.18 11.51 -11.57
C LEU A 49 -7.30 11.69 -10.55
N ASN A 50 -6.96 11.93 -9.29
CA ASN A 50 -7.95 12.06 -8.21
C ASN A 50 -8.33 13.51 -7.88
N GLY A 51 -7.87 14.47 -8.69
CA GLY A 51 -8.21 15.89 -8.57
C GLY A 51 -7.51 16.63 -7.43
N LEU A 52 -6.54 16.01 -6.74
CA LEU A 52 -5.70 16.73 -5.77
C LEU A 52 -4.80 17.76 -6.49
N ILE A 53 -4.44 17.49 -7.72
CA ILE A 53 -3.85 18.45 -8.66
C ILE A 53 -4.97 18.88 -9.62
N PRO A 54 -5.20 20.18 -9.80
CA PRO A 54 -4.49 21.34 -9.23
C PRO A 54 -5.06 21.87 -7.91
N HIS A 55 -6.15 21.32 -7.40
CA HIS A 55 -6.97 21.96 -6.36
C HIS A 55 -6.28 22.08 -4.99
N PHE A 56 -5.49 21.08 -4.59
CA PHE A 56 -4.72 21.09 -3.33
C PHE A 56 -3.23 21.28 -3.53
N TYR A 57 -2.74 20.95 -4.71
CA TYR A 57 -1.36 21.13 -5.12
C TYR A 57 -1.29 22.02 -6.34
N PRO A 58 -1.17 23.34 -6.15
CA PRO A 58 -1.11 24.29 -7.27
C PRO A 58 0.17 24.12 -8.09
N GLY A 59 0.09 24.49 -9.36
CA GLY A 59 1.23 24.39 -10.26
C GLY A 59 0.88 24.68 -11.71
N GLU A 60 1.90 24.64 -12.56
CA GLU A 60 1.75 24.78 -14.01
C GLU A 60 1.39 23.44 -14.65
N MET A 61 0.37 23.45 -15.48
CA MET A 61 -0.07 22.28 -16.26
C MET A 61 -0.03 22.55 -17.74
N LYS A 62 0.24 21.51 -18.53
CA LYS A 62 0.11 21.49 -20.00
C LYS A 62 -0.55 20.20 -20.40
N GLY A 63 -1.29 20.20 -21.52
CA GLY A 63 -2.07 19.04 -21.93
C GLY A 63 -3.30 18.81 -21.05
N ASP A 64 -3.89 17.63 -21.13
CA ASP A 64 -5.12 17.30 -20.40
C ASP A 64 -5.18 15.81 -20.01
N ILE A 65 -6.12 15.50 -19.11
CA ILE A 65 -6.46 14.15 -18.68
C ILE A 65 -7.96 13.97 -18.83
N PHE A 66 -8.36 12.94 -19.55
CA PHE A 66 -9.78 12.64 -19.79
C PHE A 66 -10.20 11.35 -19.09
N LEU A 67 -11.38 11.36 -18.50
CA LEU A 67 -12.10 10.17 -18.04
C LEU A 67 -13.42 10.07 -18.83
N ASP A 68 -13.57 9.00 -19.61
CA ASP A 68 -14.72 8.78 -20.49
C ASP A 68 -15.01 10.00 -21.40
N GLY A 69 -13.96 10.67 -21.90
CA GLY A 69 -14.03 11.85 -22.77
C GLY A 69 -14.30 13.17 -22.06
N GLN A 70 -14.46 13.19 -20.74
CA GLN A 70 -14.58 14.41 -19.92
C GLN A 70 -13.23 14.78 -19.32
N SER A 71 -12.81 16.05 -19.47
CA SER A 71 -11.59 16.53 -18.82
C SER A 71 -11.70 16.45 -17.30
N LEU A 72 -10.72 15.80 -16.65
CA LEU A 72 -10.63 15.70 -15.20
C LEU A 72 -10.21 17.02 -14.57
N LEU A 73 -9.47 17.85 -15.31
CA LEU A 73 -8.93 19.12 -14.82
C LEU A 73 -10.03 20.18 -14.63
N GLU A 74 -11.17 20.02 -15.32
CA GLU A 74 -12.35 20.88 -15.18
C GLU A 74 -13.26 20.46 -14.01
N LEU A 75 -13.08 19.25 -13.47
CA LEU A 75 -13.93 18.71 -12.41
C LEU A 75 -13.39 19.09 -11.02
N LYS A 76 -14.30 19.43 -10.12
CA LYS A 76 -13.95 19.62 -8.71
C LYS A 76 -13.69 18.27 -8.04
N PRO A 77 -12.87 18.21 -6.98
CA PRO A 77 -12.62 16.97 -6.23
C PRO A 77 -13.90 16.24 -5.77
N ALA A 78 -14.94 16.99 -5.39
CA ALA A 78 -16.23 16.40 -5.03
C ALA A 78 -16.90 15.66 -6.19
N ASP A 79 -16.80 16.18 -7.42
CA ASP A 79 -17.36 15.55 -8.63
C ASP A 79 -16.57 14.29 -9.03
N LEU A 80 -15.29 14.25 -8.65
CA LEU A 80 -14.39 13.12 -8.91
C LEU A 80 -14.54 12.00 -7.88
N ALA A 81 -14.88 12.31 -6.63
CA ALA A 81 -14.94 11.32 -5.55
C ALA A 81 -15.86 10.12 -5.84
N GLY A 82 -16.96 10.33 -6.59
CA GLY A 82 -17.85 9.25 -7.06
C GLY A 82 -17.36 8.54 -8.33
N LYS A 83 -16.28 9.00 -8.99
CA LYS A 83 -15.75 8.44 -10.23
C LYS A 83 -14.42 7.74 -10.04
N VAL A 84 -13.55 8.33 -9.20
CA VAL A 84 -12.18 7.88 -8.92
C VAL A 84 -12.00 7.77 -7.41
N GLY A 85 -11.88 6.55 -6.93
CA GLY A 85 -11.62 6.24 -5.53
C GLY A 85 -10.13 6.01 -5.31
N THR A 86 -9.56 6.62 -4.26
CA THR A 86 -8.14 6.47 -3.94
C THR A 86 -7.96 5.87 -2.56
N VAL A 87 -7.14 4.83 -2.47
CA VAL A 87 -6.66 4.23 -1.23
C VAL A 87 -5.20 4.65 -1.06
N PHE A 88 -4.92 5.45 -0.02
CA PHE A 88 -3.59 6.00 0.23
C PHE A 88 -2.64 4.99 0.89
N GLN A 89 -1.34 5.27 0.82
CA GLN A 89 -0.26 4.45 1.37
C GLN A 89 -0.41 4.18 2.88
N ASP A 90 -0.80 5.21 3.64
CA ASP A 90 -1.14 5.06 5.06
C ASP A 90 -2.65 5.21 5.25
N PRO A 91 -3.38 4.14 5.54
CA PRO A 91 -4.82 4.20 5.80
C PRO A 91 -5.21 5.18 6.91
N ARG A 92 -4.30 5.42 7.88
CA ARG A 92 -4.57 6.35 9.00
C ARG A 92 -4.77 7.78 8.54
N SER A 93 -4.10 8.18 7.46
CA SER A 93 -4.23 9.52 6.89
C SER A 93 -5.56 9.71 6.15
N GLN A 94 -6.28 8.62 5.87
CA GLN A 94 -7.55 8.62 5.16
C GLN A 94 -8.76 8.65 6.10
N PHE A 95 -8.62 8.19 7.35
CA PHE A 95 -9.73 8.06 8.28
C PHE A 95 -10.14 9.39 8.91
N PHE A 96 -11.43 9.63 8.94
CA PHE A 96 -12.07 10.78 9.58
C PHE A 96 -12.85 10.39 10.85
N MET A 97 -13.32 9.15 10.92
CA MET A 97 -14.11 8.64 12.03
C MET A 97 -13.27 7.82 13.00
N THR A 98 -13.76 7.60 14.20
CA THR A 98 -13.11 6.74 15.20
C THR A 98 -13.69 5.32 15.22
N ASP A 99 -14.81 5.13 14.55
CA ASP A 99 -15.57 3.88 14.45
C ASP A 99 -15.62 3.40 13.01
N THR A 100 -15.42 2.11 12.80
CA THR A 100 -15.34 1.50 11.47
C THR A 100 -16.62 1.62 10.65
N THR A 101 -17.78 1.45 11.28
CA THR A 101 -19.08 1.52 10.58
C THR A 101 -19.36 2.93 10.11
N ARG A 102 -19.05 3.93 10.95
CA ARG A 102 -19.16 5.34 10.57
C ARG A 102 -18.17 5.73 9.49
N GLU A 103 -16.96 5.17 9.52
CA GLU A 103 -15.96 5.39 8.46
C GLU A 103 -16.45 4.87 7.12
N LEU A 104 -17.08 3.70 7.08
CA LEU A 104 -17.70 3.17 5.85
C LEU A 104 -18.83 4.07 5.32
N ALA A 105 -19.57 4.75 6.21
CA ALA A 105 -20.66 5.64 5.85
C ALA A 105 -20.19 7.02 5.39
N PHE A 106 -19.03 7.47 5.89
CA PHE A 106 -18.56 8.86 5.80
C PHE A 106 -18.58 9.41 4.37
N GLY A 107 -18.07 8.66 3.41
CA GLY A 107 -18.05 9.07 2.00
C GLY A 107 -19.46 9.25 1.43
N CYS A 108 -20.36 8.31 1.72
CA CYS A 108 -21.75 8.35 1.24
C CYS A 108 -22.53 9.54 1.85
N GLU A 109 -22.33 9.81 3.14
CA GLU A 109 -22.95 10.95 3.81
C GLU A 109 -22.46 12.29 3.23
N ASN A 110 -21.15 12.41 2.95
CA ASN A 110 -20.60 13.61 2.32
C ASN A 110 -21.06 13.83 0.88
N MET A 111 -21.38 12.75 0.16
CA MET A 111 -21.98 12.83 -1.18
C MET A 111 -23.47 13.17 -1.14
N GLY A 112 -24.08 13.26 0.05
CA GLY A 112 -25.49 13.58 0.23
C GLY A 112 -26.45 12.46 -0.13
N TYR A 113 -26.00 11.19 -0.12
CA TYR A 113 -26.88 10.05 -0.33
C TYR A 113 -27.91 9.92 0.80
N SER A 114 -29.10 9.41 0.48
CA SER A 114 -30.12 9.13 1.49
C SER A 114 -29.61 8.08 2.49
N ARG A 115 -30.25 8.03 3.66
CA ARG A 115 -29.91 7.01 4.68
C ARG A 115 -30.09 5.59 4.15
N GLU A 116 -31.14 5.36 3.39
CA GLU A 116 -31.44 4.06 2.78
C GLU A 116 -30.34 3.65 1.78
N GLU A 117 -30.01 4.54 0.84
CA GLU A 117 -28.95 4.31 -0.13
C GLU A 117 -27.58 4.12 0.55
N THR A 118 -27.28 4.89 1.61
CA THR A 118 -26.03 4.74 2.36
C THR A 118 -25.94 3.35 3.01
N VAL A 119 -27.03 2.88 3.64
CA VAL A 119 -27.10 1.53 4.24
C VAL A 119 -26.90 0.44 3.18
N ASP A 120 -27.56 0.56 2.03
CA ASP A 120 -27.42 -0.41 0.94
C ASP A 120 -25.99 -0.49 0.42
N ARG A 121 -25.33 0.66 0.22
CA ARG A 121 -23.94 0.75 -0.23
C ARG A 121 -22.96 0.16 0.77
N ILE A 122 -23.14 0.45 2.06
CA ILE A 122 -22.32 -0.13 3.14
C ILE A 122 -22.54 -1.63 3.21
N THR A 123 -23.79 -2.08 3.17
CA THR A 123 -24.14 -3.51 3.20
C THR A 123 -23.47 -4.24 2.04
N LYS A 124 -23.52 -3.67 0.83
CA LYS A 124 -22.81 -4.21 -0.32
C LYS A 124 -21.30 -4.28 -0.07
N ALA A 125 -20.69 -3.21 0.42
CA ALA A 125 -19.25 -3.18 0.71
C ALA A 125 -18.86 -4.24 1.75
N VAL A 126 -19.66 -4.39 2.80
CA VAL A 126 -19.44 -5.37 3.88
C VAL A 126 -19.51 -6.81 3.37
N LEU A 127 -20.48 -7.10 2.51
CA LEU A 127 -20.67 -8.44 1.95
C LEU A 127 -19.59 -8.77 0.91
N ASP A 128 -19.36 -7.87 -0.04
CA ASP A 128 -18.44 -8.12 -1.15
C ASP A 128 -16.97 -8.18 -0.69
N LEU A 129 -16.62 -7.43 0.37
CA LEU A 129 -15.25 -7.35 0.89
C LEU A 129 -15.05 -8.13 2.20
N GLU A 130 -16.07 -8.87 2.68
CA GLU A 130 -16.01 -9.69 3.90
C GLU A 130 -15.61 -8.88 5.14
N LEU A 131 -16.25 -7.71 5.35
CA LEU A 131 -15.91 -6.78 6.44
C LEU A 131 -16.74 -6.97 7.71
N SER A 132 -17.61 -7.97 7.78
CA SER A 132 -18.57 -8.16 8.89
C SER A 132 -17.90 -8.17 10.27
N ASP A 133 -16.74 -8.83 10.41
CA ASP A 133 -16.02 -8.96 11.67
C ASP A 133 -15.37 -7.64 12.14
N TYR A 134 -15.33 -6.64 11.27
CA TYR A 134 -14.72 -5.34 11.56
C TYR A 134 -15.72 -4.26 11.92
N LEU A 135 -17.03 -4.52 11.81
CA LEU A 135 -18.07 -3.53 12.11
C LEU A 135 -18.11 -3.19 13.62
N ASN A 136 -18.50 -1.96 13.91
CA ASN A 136 -18.68 -1.43 15.27
C ASN A 136 -17.41 -1.55 16.16
N ARG A 137 -16.24 -1.50 15.53
CA ARG A 137 -14.94 -1.53 16.23
C ARG A 137 -14.29 -0.15 16.19
N SER A 138 -13.50 0.14 17.21
CA SER A 138 -12.62 1.31 17.18
C SER A 138 -11.54 1.14 16.11
N ILE A 139 -11.34 2.14 15.26
CA ILE A 139 -10.28 2.14 14.24
C ILE A 139 -8.89 2.03 14.89
N PHE A 140 -8.73 2.54 16.10
CA PHE A 140 -7.44 2.50 16.81
C PHE A 140 -7.03 1.08 17.20
N ASP A 141 -8.01 0.20 17.43
CA ASP A 141 -7.78 -1.20 17.85
C ASP A 141 -7.49 -2.14 16.67
N LEU A 142 -7.63 -1.65 15.43
CA LEU A 142 -7.39 -2.43 14.23
C LEU A 142 -5.88 -2.60 13.94
N SER A 143 -5.50 -3.78 13.48
CA SER A 143 -4.20 -4.03 12.85
C SER A 143 -4.05 -3.25 11.54
N SER A 144 -2.81 -3.13 11.04
CA SER A 144 -2.57 -2.44 9.76
C SER A 144 -3.34 -3.07 8.59
N GLY A 145 -3.47 -4.40 8.55
CA GLY A 145 -4.22 -5.10 7.51
C GLY A 145 -5.72 -4.84 7.60
N GLU A 146 -6.30 -4.83 8.82
CA GLU A 146 -7.71 -4.52 9.03
C GLU A 146 -8.01 -3.06 8.68
N LYS A 147 -7.12 -2.12 9.05
CA LYS A 147 -7.20 -0.72 8.63
C LYS A 147 -7.23 -0.58 7.10
N GLN A 148 -6.39 -1.33 6.41
CA GLN A 148 -6.37 -1.32 4.95
C GLN A 148 -7.71 -1.81 4.36
N GLN A 149 -8.30 -2.87 4.94
CA GLN A 149 -9.60 -3.37 4.48
C GLN A 149 -10.73 -2.36 4.70
N ILE A 150 -10.75 -1.67 5.85
CA ILE A 150 -11.74 -0.59 6.11
C ILE A 150 -11.52 0.59 5.17
N ALA A 151 -10.28 1.00 4.89
CA ALA A 151 -10.00 2.08 3.94
C ALA A 151 -10.45 1.72 2.51
N ILE A 152 -10.29 0.47 2.09
CA ILE A 152 -10.82 -0.01 0.80
C ILE A 152 -12.35 -0.02 0.83
N GLY A 153 -12.94 -0.49 1.94
CA GLY A 153 -14.40 -0.54 2.13
C GLY A 153 -15.06 0.83 2.06
N SER A 154 -14.46 1.85 2.69
CA SER A 154 -14.98 3.23 2.65
C SER A 154 -14.95 3.81 1.23
N VAL A 155 -13.93 3.51 0.46
CA VAL A 155 -13.86 3.89 -0.96
C VAL A 155 -14.85 3.07 -1.80
N TYR A 156 -14.97 1.75 -1.52
CA TYR A 156 -15.88 0.87 -2.25
C TYR A 156 -17.34 1.26 -2.07
N ALA A 157 -17.75 1.75 -0.91
CA ALA A 157 -19.11 2.20 -0.66
C ALA A 157 -19.56 3.33 -1.60
N LEU A 158 -18.63 4.10 -2.16
CA LEU A 158 -18.92 5.12 -3.19
C LEU A 158 -19.15 4.52 -4.58
N LEU A 159 -18.77 3.26 -4.82
CA LEU A 159 -18.84 2.55 -6.10
C LEU A 159 -18.19 3.33 -7.25
N PRO A 160 -16.93 3.78 -7.10
CA PRO A 160 -16.23 4.51 -8.15
C PRO A 160 -15.94 3.59 -9.34
N LYS A 161 -15.79 4.16 -10.54
CA LYS A 161 -15.41 3.40 -11.75
C LYS A 161 -13.94 3.03 -11.79
N VAL A 162 -13.11 3.83 -11.13
CA VAL A 162 -11.65 3.70 -11.10
C VAL A 162 -11.18 3.64 -9.66
N TYR A 163 -10.38 2.63 -9.34
CA TYR A 163 -9.70 2.50 -8.07
C TYR A 163 -8.22 2.77 -8.22
N ILE A 164 -7.69 3.67 -7.40
CA ILE A 164 -6.26 3.98 -7.32
C ILE A 164 -5.73 3.47 -5.98
N PHE A 165 -4.64 2.73 -6.00
CA PHE A 165 -3.93 2.25 -4.81
C PHE A 165 -2.50 2.80 -4.81
N ASP A 166 -2.17 3.61 -3.82
CA ASP A 166 -0.82 4.18 -3.66
C ASP A 166 -0.03 3.35 -2.64
N GLU A 167 0.89 2.53 -3.11
CA GLU A 167 1.75 1.64 -2.32
C GLU A 167 1.00 0.86 -1.21
N PRO A 168 -0.11 0.19 -1.53
CA PRO A 168 -1.04 -0.34 -0.53
C PRO A 168 -0.47 -1.48 0.31
N SER A 169 0.64 -2.11 -0.11
CA SER A 169 1.28 -3.20 0.63
C SER A 169 2.41 -2.74 1.57
N ALA A 170 2.74 -1.44 1.61
CA ALA A 170 3.94 -0.93 2.31
C ALA A 170 4.03 -1.36 3.79
N ASN A 171 2.90 -1.33 4.51
CA ASN A 171 2.81 -1.62 5.94
C ASN A 171 2.16 -2.98 6.26
N LEU A 172 1.98 -3.84 5.24
CA LEU A 172 1.30 -5.12 5.38
C LEU A 172 2.30 -6.27 5.52
N ASP A 173 1.93 -7.24 6.35
CA ASP A 173 2.57 -8.56 6.37
C ASP A 173 2.08 -9.42 5.20
N TYR A 174 2.63 -10.63 5.09
CA TYR A 174 2.30 -11.54 3.98
C TYR A 174 0.81 -11.91 3.95
N ALA A 175 0.20 -12.21 5.11
CA ALA A 175 -1.20 -12.61 5.18
C ALA A 175 -2.14 -11.45 4.79
N ALA A 176 -1.86 -10.24 5.27
CA ALA A 176 -2.62 -9.04 4.90
C ALA A 176 -2.44 -8.68 3.42
N THR A 177 -1.21 -8.84 2.86
CA THR A 177 -0.96 -8.62 1.43
C THR A 177 -1.73 -9.63 0.56
N LYS A 178 -1.86 -10.89 1.01
CA LYS A 178 -2.67 -11.88 0.30
C LYS A 178 -4.16 -11.50 0.30
N ARG A 179 -4.71 -11.06 1.43
CA ARG A 179 -6.09 -10.54 1.48
C ARG A 179 -6.30 -9.34 0.56
N LEU A 180 -5.34 -8.41 0.54
CA LEU A 180 -5.36 -7.26 -0.38
C LEU A 180 -5.43 -7.73 -1.85
N ALA A 181 -4.62 -8.72 -2.24
CA ALA A 181 -4.65 -9.29 -3.58
C ALA A 181 -6.01 -9.91 -3.93
N GLU A 182 -6.63 -10.65 -3.00
CA GLU A 182 -7.97 -11.22 -3.21
C GLU A 182 -9.04 -10.13 -3.37
N THR A 183 -8.96 -9.05 -2.59
CA THR A 183 -9.84 -7.88 -2.74
C THR A 183 -9.69 -7.26 -4.13
N MET A 184 -8.45 -7.00 -4.57
CA MET A 184 -8.20 -6.45 -5.91
C MET A 184 -8.66 -7.38 -7.02
N LYS A 185 -8.55 -8.72 -6.83
CA LYS A 185 -9.03 -9.72 -7.76
C LYS A 185 -10.54 -9.66 -7.93
N ARG A 186 -11.29 -9.49 -6.84
CA ARG A 186 -12.75 -9.29 -6.88
C ARG A 186 -13.11 -8.01 -7.64
N LEU A 187 -12.47 -6.88 -7.29
CA LEU A 187 -12.68 -5.62 -8.00
C LEU A 187 -12.43 -5.74 -9.51
N LYS A 188 -11.36 -6.44 -9.91
CA LYS A 188 -11.06 -6.69 -11.32
C LYS A 188 -12.13 -7.56 -11.98
N ALA A 189 -12.59 -8.61 -11.31
CA ALA A 189 -13.64 -9.51 -11.81
C ALA A 189 -14.98 -8.79 -12.01
N ASP A 190 -15.27 -7.79 -11.16
CA ASP A 190 -16.45 -6.92 -11.28
C ASP A 190 -16.30 -5.85 -12.37
N GLY A 191 -15.18 -5.81 -13.10
CA GLY A 191 -14.95 -4.93 -14.24
C GLY A 191 -14.48 -3.53 -13.87
N TYR A 192 -14.08 -3.28 -12.64
CA TYR A 192 -13.50 -1.98 -12.24
C TYR A 192 -12.12 -1.76 -12.84
N THR A 193 -11.80 -0.51 -13.20
CA THR A 193 -10.47 -0.12 -13.60
C THR A 193 -9.60 0.08 -12.37
N ILE A 194 -8.42 -0.54 -12.34
CA ILE A 194 -7.55 -0.52 -11.17
C ILE A 194 -6.18 0.01 -11.57
N ILE A 195 -5.71 1.01 -10.85
CA ILE A 195 -4.38 1.61 -11.02
C ILE A 195 -3.62 1.44 -9.70
N VAL A 196 -2.50 0.73 -9.72
CA VAL A 196 -1.69 0.48 -8.53
C VAL A 196 -0.31 1.10 -8.71
N VAL A 197 0.10 1.94 -7.78
CA VAL A 197 1.52 2.32 -7.61
C VAL A 197 2.13 1.34 -6.63
N GLU A 198 3.17 0.62 -7.01
CA GLU A 198 3.74 -0.42 -6.15
C GLU A 198 5.23 -0.69 -6.45
N HIS A 199 5.93 -1.15 -5.41
CA HIS A 199 7.30 -1.64 -5.48
C HIS A 199 7.42 -3.15 -5.19
N ARG A 200 6.37 -3.78 -4.67
CA ARG A 200 6.29 -5.22 -4.37
C ARG A 200 5.34 -5.87 -5.36
N PHE A 201 5.84 -6.54 -6.38
CA PHE A 201 5.03 -6.99 -7.53
C PHE A 201 4.50 -8.41 -7.40
N TYR A 202 5.05 -9.23 -6.50
CA TYR A 202 4.82 -10.66 -6.43
C TYR A 202 3.32 -11.03 -6.25
N TYR A 203 2.55 -10.22 -5.55
CA TYR A 203 1.14 -10.47 -5.30
C TYR A 203 0.22 -9.93 -6.41
N LEU A 204 0.76 -9.12 -7.33
CA LEU A 204 0.02 -8.50 -8.44
C LEU A 204 0.18 -9.27 -9.77
N ARG A 205 1.11 -10.21 -9.85
CA ARG A 205 1.52 -10.86 -11.11
C ARG A 205 0.37 -11.51 -11.89
N GLU A 206 -0.62 -12.07 -11.17
CA GLU A 206 -1.79 -12.71 -11.79
C GLU A 206 -2.91 -11.71 -12.14
N LEU A 207 -2.86 -10.51 -11.56
CA LEU A 207 -3.87 -9.47 -11.73
C LEU A 207 -3.52 -8.48 -12.83
N LEU A 208 -2.24 -8.29 -13.07
CA LEU A 208 -1.70 -7.29 -13.97
C LEU A 208 -2.13 -7.51 -15.42
N ASP A 209 -2.57 -6.47 -16.11
CA ASP A 209 -2.73 -6.45 -17.56
C ASP A 209 -1.57 -5.72 -18.22
N ARG A 210 -1.23 -4.53 -17.73
CA ARG A 210 -0.06 -3.75 -18.21
C ARG A 210 0.68 -3.08 -17.06
N ALA A 211 1.98 -2.86 -17.25
CA ALA A 211 2.82 -2.05 -16.38
C ALA A 211 3.41 -0.87 -17.15
N TYR A 212 3.46 0.29 -16.51
CA TYR A 212 4.16 1.46 -17.01
C TYR A 212 5.36 1.78 -16.12
N LEU A 213 6.53 1.88 -16.73
CA LEU A 213 7.76 2.29 -16.06
C LEU A 213 7.93 3.80 -16.20
N ILE A 214 7.94 4.49 -15.07
CA ILE A 214 8.11 5.93 -14.98
C ILE A 214 9.53 6.24 -14.53
N GLN A 215 10.21 7.10 -15.26
CA GLN A 215 11.52 7.64 -14.93
C GLN A 215 11.56 9.13 -15.26
N ASP A 216 12.07 9.94 -14.32
CA ASP A 216 12.25 11.40 -14.48
C ASP A 216 11.01 12.13 -15.01
N GLY A 217 9.83 11.70 -14.57
CA GLY A 217 8.54 12.27 -14.93
C GLY A 217 7.99 11.81 -16.29
N ARG A 218 8.62 10.86 -16.96
CA ARG A 218 8.18 10.31 -18.26
C ARG A 218 7.85 8.84 -18.16
N ILE A 219 6.91 8.39 -18.98
CA ILE A 219 6.74 6.95 -19.23
C ILE A 219 7.80 6.54 -20.25
N ILE A 220 8.78 5.77 -19.81
CA ILE A 220 9.89 5.32 -20.67
C ILE A 220 9.62 3.96 -21.31
N GLN A 221 8.72 3.15 -20.70
CA GLN A 221 8.41 1.82 -21.19
C GLN A 221 7.01 1.41 -20.74
N SER A 222 6.28 0.69 -21.59
CA SER A 222 5.11 -0.07 -21.23
C SER A 222 5.33 -1.55 -21.48
N PHE A 223 4.77 -2.40 -20.62
CA PHE A 223 4.90 -3.85 -20.70
C PHE A 223 3.52 -4.50 -20.61
N THR A 224 3.29 -5.57 -21.37
CA THR A 224 2.22 -6.51 -21.05
C THR A 224 2.60 -7.29 -19.78
N ARG A 225 1.65 -8.02 -19.19
CA ARG A 225 1.91 -8.89 -18.04
C ARG A 225 3.06 -9.87 -18.33
N GLU A 226 3.02 -10.53 -19.50
CA GLU A 226 4.01 -11.52 -19.89
C GLU A 226 5.41 -10.90 -20.01
N GLN A 227 5.51 -9.75 -20.65
CA GLN A 227 6.76 -9.00 -20.78
C GLN A 227 7.32 -8.59 -19.41
N PHE A 228 6.47 -8.03 -18.54
CA PHE A 228 6.88 -7.58 -17.21
C PHE A 228 7.33 -8.74 -16.31
N CYS A 229 6.59 -9.83 -16.32
CA CYS A 229 6.91 -11.02 -15.52
C CYS A 229 8.14 -11.78 -16.03
N SER A 230 8.50 -11.63 -17.31
CA SER A 230 9.66 -12.27 -17.93
C SER A 230 10.90 -11.38 -18.07
N LEU A 231 10.87 -10.17 -17.47
CA LEU A 231 12.03 -9.26 -17.51
C LEU A 231 13.29 -9.94 -17.01
N PRO A 232 14.40 -9.90 -17.78
CA PRO A 232 15.71 -10.39 -17.33
C PRO A 232 16.16 -9.69 -16.04
N ASP A 233 16.85 -10.41 -15.16
CA ASP A 233 17.35 -9.86 -13.90
C ASP A 233 18.21 -8.60 -14.09
N GLU A 234 19.07 -8.58 -15.10
CA GLU A 234 19.91 -7.41 -15.42
C GLU A 234 19.07 -6.18 -15.75
N THR A 235 18.06 -6.34 -16.62
CA THR A 235 17.14 -5.26 -17.01
C THR A 235 16.33 -4.78 -15.82
N ARG A 236 15.84 -5.72 -15.01
CA ARG A 236 15.08 -5.42 -13.80
C ARG A 236 15.92 -4.61 -12.80
N ILE A 237 17.16 -5.01 -12.55
CA ILE A 237 18.09 -4.30 -11.67
C ILE A 237 18.43 -2.91 -12.23
N GLN A 238 18.66 -2.78 -13.53
CA GLN A 238 18.90 -1.49 -14.18
C GLN A 238 17.77 -0.50 -13.94
N TYR A 239 16.52 -0.95 -14.04
CA TYR A 239 15.33 -0.15 -13.77
C TYR A 239 15.04 0.05 -12.28
N GLY A 240 15.78 -0.61 -11.38
CA GLY A 240 15.54 -0.56 -9.93
C GLY A 240 14.27 -1.28 -9.49
N LEU A 241 13.82 -2.27 -10.26
CA LEU A 241 12.61 -3.04 -10.01
C LEU A 241 12.93 -4.27 -9.15
N ARG A 242 12.02 -4.58 -8.22
CA ARG A 242 12.07 -5.84 -7.46
C ARG A 242 11.60 -7.00 -8.30
N THR A 243 11.91 -8.21 -7.87
CA THR A 243 11.45 -9.42 -8.54
C THR A 243 9.94 -9.66 -8.36
N VAL A 244 9.30 -10.23 -9.37
CA VAL A 244 7.93 -10.76 -9.28
C VAL A 244 7.90 -12.20 -8.72
N TYR A 245 9.08 -12.85 -8.62
CA TYR A 245 9.26 -14.22 -8.14
C TYR A 245 10.26 -14.29 -6.98
N PRO A 246 9.92 -13.73 -5.78
CA PRO A 246 10.85 -13.72 -4.64
C PRO A 246 11.27 -15.13 -4.21
N GLU A 247 10.43 -16.14 -4.42
CA GLU A 247 10.73 -17.54 -4.17
C GLU A 247 11.91 -18.06 -5.00
N ARG A 248 12.06 -17.60 -6.26
CA ARG A 248 13.18 -17.96 -7.13
C ARG A 248 14.47 -17.27 -6.69
N GLU A 249 14.37 -16.04 -6.22
CA GLU A 249 15.52 -15.31 -5.68
C GLU A 249 16.02 -15.98 -4.38
N ALA A 250 15.11 -16.31 -3.47
CA ALA A 250 15.46 -16.96 -2.21
C ALA A 250 16.19 -18.29 -2.43
N ALA A 251 15.81 -19.05 -3.45
CA ALA A 251 16.46 -20.33 -3.79
C ALA A 251 17.92 -20.19 -4.25
N LYS A 252 18.37 -18.99 -4.66
CA LYS A 252 19.77 -18.73 -5.06
C LYS A 252 20.71 -18.59 -3.85
N TYR A 253 20.18 -18.35 -2.65
CA TYR A 253 20.97 -18.11 -1.45
C TYR A 253 21.04 -19.38 -0.59
N GLN A 254 22.28 -19.85 -0.35
CA GLN A 254 22.53 -20.89 0.63
C GLN A 254 22.70 -20.26 2.01
N VAL A 255 22.07 -20.84 3.01
CA VAL A 255 22.28 -20.47 4.41
C VAL A 255 23.70 -20.88 4.79
N LYS A 256 24.56 -19.91 5.11
CA LYS A 256 25.88 -20.21 5.66
C LYS A 256 25.69 -20.70 7.11
N PRO A 257 26.46 -21.72 7.56
CA PRO A 257 26.43 -22.12 8.95
C PRO A 257 26.86 -20.95 9.85
N ALA A 258 26.24 -20.86 11.03
CA ALA A 258 26.56 -19.83 12.02
C ALA A 258 28.06 -19.88 12.39
N HIS A 259 28.66 -18.72 12.64
CA HIS A 259 30.03 -18.63 13.11
C HIS A 259 30.13 -19.17 14.54
N SER A 260 31.12 -20.03 14.83
CA SER A 260 31.41 -20.54 16.19
C SER A 260 32.37 -19.58 16.92
N SER A 261 31.92 -18.37 17.24
CA SER A 261 32.69 -17.49 18.13
C SER A 261 32.11 -17.52 19.55
N SER A 262 32.96 -17.45 20.57
CA SER A 262 32.52 -17.41 21.96
C SER A 262 31.93 -16.05 22.37
N ASP A 263 32.15 -15.03 21.52
CA ASP A 263 31.69 -13.66 21.77
C ASP A 263 30.37 -13.43 21.07
N GLY A 264 29.33 -13.06 21.80
CA GLY A 264 28.01 -12.84 21.22
C GLY A 264 26.97 -12.41 22.24
N LEU A 265 25.72 -12.35 21.77
CA LEU A 265 24.53 -12.12 22.57
C LEU A 265 23.80 -13.43 22.76
N SER A 266 23.50 -13.79 24.02
CA SER A 266 22.61 -14.89 24.32
C SER A 266 21.34 -14.36 25.00
N VAL A 267 20.19 -14.78 24.51
CA VAL A 267 18.88 -14.51 25.09
C VAL A 267 18.29 -15.82 25.54
N SER A 268 17.94 -15.93 26.82
CA SER A 268 17.41 -17.16 27.42
C SER A 268 16.13 -16.86 28.19
N ASN A 269 15.07 -17.63 27.89
CA ASN A 269 13.79 -17.61 28.57
C ASN A 269 13.18 -16.20 28.69
N LEU A 270 13.38 -15.33 27.68
CA LEU A 270 12.85 -13.97 27.69
C LEU A 270 11.34 -13.98 27.48
N SER A 271 10.60 -13.52 28.50
CA SER A 271 9.17 -13.26 28.44
C SER A 271 8.88 -11.82 28.83
N PHE A 272 7.90 -11.19 28.18
CA PHE A 272 7.58 -9.81 28.42
C PHE A 272 6.11 -9.50 28.16
N ALA A 273 5.48 -8.75 29.07
CA ALA A 273 4.16 -8.15 28.95
C ALA A 273 4.21 -6.65 29.25
N TYR A 274 3.41 -5.87 28.53
CA TYR A 274 3.14 -4.47 28.92
C TYR A 274 2.21 -4.44 30.14
N LYS A 275 2.26 -3.35 30.94
CA LYS A 275 1.40 -3.21 32.14
C LYS A 275 -0.04 -3.52 31.79
N LYS A 276 -0.64 -4.50 32.48
CA LYS A 276 -2.03 -4.97 32.37
C LYS A 276 -2.40 -5.68 31.04
N GLY A 277 -1.43 -6.11 30.22
CA GLY A 277 -1.69 -6.85 28.99
C GLY A 277 -1.24 -8.33 29.05
N PRO A 278 -1.62 -9.13 28.06
CA PRO A 278 -1.09 -10.48 27.89
C PRO A 278 0.41 -10.43 27.52
N ASP A 279 1.08 -11.56 27.70
CA ASP A 279 2.48 -11.72 27.30
C ASP A 279 2.64 -11.47 25.80
N VAL A 280 3.48 -10.48 25.46
CA VAL A 280 3.82 -10.14 24.06
C VAL A 280 4.99 -11.00 23.57
N LEU A 281 5.92 -11.33 24.46
CA LEU A 281 7.02 -12.28 24.22
C LEU A 281 6.92 -13.41 25.23
N GLN A 282 7.09 -14.65 24.76
CA GLN A 282 7.01 -15.83 25.60
C GLN A 282 8.19 -16.74 25.31
N ASN A 283 9.03 -16.98 26.34
CA ASN A 283 10.11 -17.94 26.32
C ASN A 283 11.02 -17.86 25.08
N ILE A 284 11.43 -16.63 24.73
CA ILE A 284 12.31 -16.38 23.58
C ILE A 284 13.73 -16.81 23.94
N ASN A 285 14.30 -17.65 23.09
CA ASN A 285 15.67 -18.16 23.23
C ASN A 285 16.37 -18.06 21.88
N PHE A 286 17.54 -17.45 21.83
CA PHE A 286 18.41 -17.47 20.67
C PHE A 286 19.83 -16.99 21.04
N GLU A 287 20.78 -17.33 20.18
CA GLU A 287 22.17 -16.87 20.27
C GLU A 287 22.54 -16.12 18.99
N ALA A 288 23.35 -15.10 19.14
CA ALA A 288 23.90 -14.28 18.08
C ALA A 288 25.41 -14.11 18.29
N HIS A 289 26.23 -14.51 17.35
CA HIS A 289 27.66 -14.43 17.44
C HIS A 289 28.20 -13.16 16.77
N LYS A 290 29.38 -12.72 17.15
CA LYS A 290 30.03 -11.57 16.55
C LYS A 290 30.17 -11.75 15.03
N GLY A 291 29.61 -10.81 14.27
CA GLY A 291 29.61 -10.82 12.80
C GLY A 291 28.36 -11.45 12.17
N ASP A 292 27.44 -12.00 12.99
CA ASP A 292 26.17 -12.51 12.49
C ASP A 292 25.24 -11.38 12.05
N VAL A 293 24.47 -11.66 11.01
CA VAL A 293 23.31 -10.86 10.59
C VAL A 293 22.05 -11.68 10.85
N ILE A 294 21.25 -11.24 11.81
CA ILE A 294 20.05 -11.98 12.25
C ILE A 294 18.80 -11.28 11.73
N GLY A 295 17.96 -12.02 11.03
CA GLY A 295 16.64 -11.58 10.60
C GLY A 295 15.56 -12.00 11.60
N ILE A 296 14.83 -11.03 12.20
CA ILE A 296 13.66 -11.30 13.04
C ILE A 296 12.41 -11.24 12.17
N LEU A 297 11.78 -12.38 11.94
CA LEU A 297 10.62 -12.53 11.07
C LEU A 297 9.36 -12.83 11.87
N GLY A 298 8.21 -12.43 11.33
CA GLY A 298 6.90 -12.69 11.93
C GLY A 298 5.85 -11.71 11.40
N HIS A 299 4.58 -12.03 11.62
CA HIS A 299 3.46 -11.16 11.25
C HIS A 299 3.45 -9.84 12.06
N ASN A 300 2.63 -8.88 11.62
CA ASN A 300 2.44 -7.63 12.36
C ASN A 300 1.79 -7.93 13.73
N GLY A 301 2.31 -7.30 14.79
CA GLY A 301 1.88 -7.60 16.16
C GLY A 301 2.60 -8.79 16.84
N ALA A 302 3.47 -9.53 16.16
CA ALA A 302 4.20 -10.68 16.73
C ALA A 302 5.29 -10.32 17.77
N GLY A 303 5.41 -9.07 18.19
CA GLY A 303 6.37 -8.66 19.21
C GLY A 303 7.78 -8.33 18.72
N LYS A 304 8.03 -8.28 17.39
CA LYS A 304 9.37 -7.99 16.82
C LYS A 304 9.99 -6.69 17.34
N THR A 305 9.21 -5.60 17.31
CA THR A 305 9.65 -4.30 17.81
C THR A 305 9.86 -4.32 19.32
N THR A 306 9.02 -5.03 20.06
CA THR A 306 9.17 -5.23 21.51
C THR A 306 10.48 -5.95 21.83
N LEU A 307 10.80 -7.01 21.10
CA LEU A 307 12.05 -7.75 21.25
C LEU A 307 13.25 -6.84 20.98
N LEU A 308 13.25 -6.10 19.86
CA LEU A 308 14.31 -5.15 19.53
C LEU A 308 14.44 -4.02 20.58
N SER A 309 13.32 -3.50 21.07
CA SER A 309 13.34 -2.44 22.10
C SER A 309 13.94 -2.93 23.43
N ILE A 310 13.70 -4.19 23.79
CA ILE A 310 14.31 -4.80 24.98
C ILE A 310 15.82 -4.98 24.75
N MET A 311 16.22 -5.53 23.60
CA MET A 311 17.63 -5.76 23.27
C MET A 311 18.44 -4.48 23.21
N THR A 312 17.85 -3.38 22.76
CA THR A 312 18.51 -2.06 22.68
C THR A 312 18.36 -1.21 23.93
N ALA A 313 17.74 -1.75 24.99
CA ALA A 313 17.47 -1.05 26.25
C ALA A 313 16.64 0.26 26.12
N VAL A 314 15.96 0.49 25.01
CA VAL A 314 15.14 1.70 24.78
C VAL A 314 13.88 1.71 25.66
N SER A 315 13.42 0.54 26.15
CA SER A 315 12.23 0.41 27.00
C SER A 315 12.51 0.46 28.51
N TYR A 316 13.65 0.94 28.93
CA TYR A 316 14.19 0.77 30.30
C TYR A 316 13.63 1.68 31.39
N THR A 317 12.75 2.63 31.11
CA THR A 317 12.30 3.56 32.15
C THR A 317 11.27 2.99 33.14
N HIS A 318 10.76 1.77 32.92
CA HIS A 318 9.72 1.16 33.79
C HIS A 318 9.82 -0.36 34.00
N LEU A 319 10.97 -0.99 33.79
CA LEU A 319 11.14 -2.43 33.98
C LEU A 319 12.20 -2.74 35.05
N THR A 320 11.79 -3.32 36.17
CA THR A 320 12.68 -4.12 37.01
C THR A 320 12.83 -5.45 36.31
N LEU A 321 13.96 -5.65 35.61
CA LEU A 321 14.37 -6.96 35.15
C LEU A 321 14.84 -7.79 36.35
N PRO A 322 14.44 -9.07 36.45
CA PRO A 322 15.29 -10.00 37.15
C PRO A 322 16.54 -10.15 36.29
N THR A 323 17.60 -9.57 36.78
CA THR A 323 18.90 -9.52 36.14
C THR A 323 19.42 -10.91 35.91
N ILE A 324 19.74 -11.25 34.66
CA ILE A 324 20.97 -12.01 34.39
C ILE A 324 21.39 -11.69 32.95
N LEU A 325 22.15 -10.63 32.76
CA LEU A 325 23.16 -10.54 31.72
C LEU A 325 24.44 -11.11 32.32
N ARG A 326 24.90 -12.23 31.87
CA ARG A 326 26.29 -12.67 31.99
C ARG A 326 26.92 -12.72 30.61
#